data_d714323256e65ddf84ac273f406c1090
#
_entry.id   d714323256e65ddf84ac273f406c1090
#
_cell.length_a   1.000
_cell.length_b   1.000
_cell.length_c   1.000
_cell.angle_alpha   90.00
_cell.angle_beta   90.00
_cell.angle_gamma   90.00
#
_symmetry.space_group_name_H-M   'P 1'
#
loop_
_entity.id
_entity.type
_entity.pdbx_description
1 polymer ?
#
loop_
_entity_poly.entity_id
_entity_poly.type
_entity_poly.pdbx_seq_one_letter_code
_entity_poly.pdbx_strand_id
1 'polypeptide(L)'
;MNNLFSVNVKYLKPKEGTDGFKKVNETYLVNAVSFTDAEAKTVAEMELRSIYEFQVDSIKREKYSYVLTNDKDGGMWFNALVESNAQEEGETPKKIRMSLCIESSHIDKVSEIISDLIGNSLPYELIKVSVSNIFYVIQ
;
A
#
# COMPACT_ATOMS: atom_id res chain seq x y z
N MET A 1 1.34 -6.00 -15.83
CA MET A 1 0.22 -5.68 -14.94
C MET A 1 0.55 -6.13 -13.52
N ASN A 2 0.52 -5.20 -12.58
CA ASN A 2 0.82 -5.53 -11.21
C ASN A 2 -0.40 -6.15 -10.54
N ASN A 3 -0.27 -7.39 -10.10
CA ASN A 3 -1.27 -8.02 -9.27
C ASN A 3 -0.89 -7.76 -7.82
N LEU A 4 -1.68 -6.95 -7.15
CA LEU A 4 -1.45 -6.58 -5.76
C LEU A 4 -2.47 -7.25 -4.85
N PHE A 5 -1.96 -7.72 -3.71
CA PHE A 5 -2.79 -8.35 -2.68
C PHE A 5 -2.47 -7.71 -1.33
N SER A 6 -3.49 -7.48 -0.54
CA SER A 6 -3.28 -7.16 0.88
C SER A 6 -3.42 -8.45 1.69
N VAL A 7 -2.41 -8.76 2.48
CA VAL A 7 -2.35 -9.95 3.32
C VAL A 7 -2.32 -9.50 4.77
N ASN A 8 -3.33 -9.89 5.55
CA ASN A 8 -3.39 -9.59 6.97
C ASN A 8 -2.80 -10.75 7.76
N VAL A 9 -1.83 -10.44 8.61
CA VAL A 9 -1.11 -11.41 9.43
C VAL A 9 -1.29 -11.07 10.90
N LYS A 10 -1.55 -12.09 11.71
CA LYS A 10 -1.68 -11.98 13.16
C LYS A 10 -0.67 -12.88 13.85
N TYR A 11 0.00 -12.36 14.86
CA TYR A 11 0.94 -13.12 15.67
C TYR A 11 1.07 -12.51 17.07
N LEU A 12 1.75 -13.23 17.95
CA LEU A 12 2.03 -12.75 19.30
C LEU A 12 3.48 -12.31 19.40
N LYS A 13 3.69 -11.18 20.03
CA LYS A 13 5.01 -10.61 20.29
C LYS A 13 5.20 -10.45 21.78
N PRO A 14 6.39 -10.80 22.33
CA PRO A 14 6.66 -10.58 23.75
C PRO A 14 6.53 -9.09 24.11
N LYS A 15 5.91 -8.82 25.25
CA LYS A 15 5.84 -7.46 25.79
C LYS A 15 7.17 -7.10 26.44
N GLU A 16 7.63 -5.87 26.21
CA GLU A 16 8.82 -5.36 26.91
C GLU A 16 8.48 -5.08 28.38
N GLY A 17 9.37 -5.52 29.26
CA GLY A 17 9.30 -5.21 30.68
C GLY A 17 8.26 -5.95 31.49
N THR A 18 7.50 -6.87 30.90
CA THR A 18 6.51 -7.70 31.60
C THR A 18 6.48 -9.12 31.06
N ASP A 19 6.05 -10.06 31.87
CA ASP A 19 5.73 -11.40 31.40
C ASP A 19 4.41 -11.34 30.65
N GLY A 20 4.42 -11.73 29.39
CA GLY A 20 3.21 -11.76 28.58
C GLY A 20 3.47 -11.45 27.12
N PHE A 21 2.40 -11.53 26.34
CA PHE A 21 2.45 -11.37 24.90
C PHE A 21 1.46 -10.29 24.45
N LYS A 22 1.84 -9.58 23.42
CA LYS A 22 1.01 -8.58 22.74
C LYS A 22 0.53 -9.15 21.42
N LYS A 23 -0.74 -9.01 21.11
CA LYS A 23 -1.28 -9.36 19.80
C LYS A 23 -0.86 -8.32 18.79
N VAL A 24 -0.29 -8.78 17.68
CA VAL A 24 0.12 -7.93 16.57
C VAL A 24 -0.74 -8.29 15.36
N ASN A 25 -1.22 -7.25 14.69
CA ASN A 25 -2.00 -7.37 13.47
C ASN A 25 -1.38 -6.43 12.44
N GLU A 26 -0.82 -7.02 11.38
CA GLU A 26 -0.11 -6.28 10.35
C GLU A 26 -0.67 -6.62 8.98
N THR A 27 -0.77 -5.63 8.12
CA THR A 27 -1.19 -5.81 6.74
C THR A 27 -0.02 -5.55 5.80
N TYR A 28 0.26 -6.53 4.94
CA TYR A 28 1.31 -6.44 3.93
C TYR A 28 0.67 -6.26 2.57
N LEU A 29 1.24 -5.37 1.76
CA LEU A 29 0.87 -5.25 0.35
C LEU A 29 1.87 -6.09 -0.45
N VAL A 30 1.38 -7.08 -1.18
CA VAL A 30 2.23 -8.09 -1.83
C VAL A 30 1.98 -8.07 -3.33
N ASN A 31 3.07 -7.94 -4.09
CA ASN A 31 3.03 -8.11 -5.54
C ASN A 31 3.19 -9.61 -5.85
N ALA A 32 2.14 -10.22 -6.36
CA ALA A 32 2.09 -11.66 -6.58
C ALA A 32 1.22 -12.00 -7.80
N VAL A 33 1.40 -13.19 -8.34
CA VAL A 33 0.64 -13.63 -9.51
C VAL A 33 -0.69 -14.30 -9.15
N SER A 34 -0.85 -14.71 -7.89
CA SER A 34 -2.03 -15.41 -7.40
C SER A 34 -2.16 -15.27 -5.89
N PHE A 35 -3.31 -15.67 -5.34
CA PHE A 35 -3.49 -15.75 -3.88
C PHE A 35 -2.47 -16.69 -3.23
N THR A 36 -2.20 -17.82 -3.84
CA THR A 36 -1.22 -18.79 -3.33
C THR A 36 0.18 -18.20 -3.32
N ASP A 37 0.56 -17.49 -4.37
CA ASP A 37 1.85 -16.82 -4.46
C ASP A 37 1.96 -15.70 -3.41
N ALA A 38 0.89 -14.94 -3.20
CA ALA A 38 0.85 -13.89 -2.17
C ALA A 38 1.06 -14.49 -0.78
N GLU A 39 0.42 -15.60 -0.46
CA GLU A 39 0.61 -16.30 0.80
C GLU A 39 2.04 -16.78 0.95
N ALA A 40 2.61 -17.42 -0.08
CA ALA A 40 3.97 -17.93 -0.06
C ALA A 40 5.00 -16.83 0.17
N LYS A 41 4.84 -15.70 -0.50
CA LYS A 41 5.72 -14.54 -0.32
C LYS A 41 5.62 -13.94 1.08
N THR A 42 4.42 -13.93 1.64
CA THR A 42 4.21 -13.45 3.01
C THR A 42 4.86 -14.37 4.02
N VAL A 43 4.73 -15.68 3.86
CA VAL A 43 5.39 -16.67 4.71
C VAL A 43 6.91 -16.49 4.67
N ALA A 44 7.48 -16.32 3.49
CA ALA A 44 8.91 -16.08 3.32
C ALA A 44 9.37 -14.81 4.05
N GLU A 45 8.58 -13.73 4.00
CA GLU A 45 8.88 -12.48 4.70
C GLU A 45 8.82 -12.67 6.22
N MET A 46 7.84 -13.43 6.73
CA MET A 46 7.75 -13.73 8.16
C MET A 46 8.99 -14.51 8.63
N GLU A 47 9.45 -15.47 7.85
CA GLU A 47 10.66 -16.23 8.15
C GLU A 47 11.90 -15.33 8.19
N LEU A 48 12.02 -14.40 7.26
CA LEU A 48 13.12 -13.41 7.24
C LEU A 48 13.11 -12.53 8.51
N ARG A 49 11.94 -12.30 9.08
CA ARG A 49 11.77 -11.51 10.31
C ARG A 49 11.87 -12.38 11.57
N SER A 50 12.16 -13.67 11.42
CA SER A 50 12.20 -14.64 12.51
C SER A 50 10.87 -14.78 13.24
N ILE A 51 9.77 -14.63 12.52
CA ILE A 51 8.42 -14.86 13.02
C ILE A 51 7.94 -16.20 12.46
N TYR A 52 7.85 -17.21 13.33
CA TYR A 52 7.54 -18.58 12.89
C TYR A 52 6.13 -19.01 13.26
N GLU A 53 5.55 -18.41 14.30
CA GLU A 53 4.17 -18.69 14.72
C GLU A 53 3.29 -17.48 14.37
N PHE A 54 2.56 -17.60 13.29
CA PHE A 54 1.66 -16.56 12.82
C PHE A 54 0.49 -17.18 12.08
N GLN A 55 -0.56 -16.38 11.93
CA GLN A 55 -1.75 -16.76 11.18
C GLN A 55 -1.99 -15.75 10.05
N VAL A 56 -2.15 -16.24 8.85
CA VAL A 56 -2.65 -15.44 7.74
C VAL A 56 -4.18 -15.40 7.88
N ASP A 57 -4.69 -14.22 8.22
CA ASP A 57 -6.10 -14.05 8.55
C ASP A 57 -6.96 -13.81 7.30
N SER A 58 -6.45 -13.01 6.37
CA SER A 58 -7.17 -12.72 5.12
C SER A 58 -6.20 -12.30 4.01
N ILE A 59 -6.64 -12.57 2.78
CA ILE A 59 -5.92 -12.12 1.57
C ILE A 59 -6.97 -11.53 0.64
N LYS A 60 -6.74 -10.28 0.21
CA LYS A 60 -7.64 -9.55 -0.70
C LYS A 60 -6.87 -9.03 -1.89
N ARG A 61 -7.51 -9.00 -3.04
CA ARG A 61 -6.98 -8.28 -4.20
C ARG A 61 -7.10 -6.78 -3.97
N GLU A 62 -6.04 -6.05 -4.29
CA GLU A 62 -6.02 -4.60 -4.23
C GLU A 62 -5.81 -4.00 -5.62
N LYS A 63 -6.45 -2.86 -5.85
CA LYS A 63 -6.34 -2.14 -7.12
C LYS A 63 -5.75 -0.77 -6.89
N TYR A 64 -4.43 -0.69 -7.08
CA TYR A 64 -3.74 0.60 -7.09
C TYR A 64 -3.20 0.83 -8.49
N SER A 65 -3.34 2.05 -8.99
CA SER A 65 -2.72 2.45 -10.24
C SER A 65 -1.20 2.53 -10.09
N TYR A 66 -0.74 3.01 -8.94
CA TYR A 66 0.68 3.11 -8.62
C TYR A 66 0.91 2.85 -7.13
N VAL A 67 2.05 2.23 -6.84
CA VAL A 67 2.58 2.07 -5.49
C VAL A 67 3.94 2.77 -5.48
N LEU A 68 4.06 3.84 -4.71
CA LEU A 68 5.24 4.68 -4.65
C LEU A 68 5.96 4.49 -3.33
N THR A 69 7.19 4.02 -3.41
CA THR A 69 8.04 3.83 -2.24
C THR A 69 9.02 4.99 -2.12
N ASN A 70 9.32 5.36 -0.88
CA ASN A 70 10.32 6.37 -0.59
C ASN A 70 11.39 5.74 0.29
N ASP A 71 12.47 5.27 -0.32
CA ASP A 71 13.52 4.51 0.36
C ASP A 71 14.38 5.34 1.31
N LYS A 72 14.31 6.67 1.22
CA LYS A 72 15.23 7.54 1.94
C LYS A 72 14.85 7.84 3.38
N ASP A 73 13.54 7.98 3.64
CA ASP A 73 13.07 8.46 4.93
C ASP A 73 12.28 7.43 5.71
N GLY A 74 12.00 6.28 5.10
CA GLY A 74 11.03 5.36 5.65
C GLY A 74 9.72 6.08 5.87
N GLY A 75 8.72 5.46 6.37
CA GLY A 75 7.55 6.24 6.68
C GLY A 75 6.29 5.45 6.81
N MET A 76 5.22 6.22 6.80
CA MET A 76 3.87 5.70 6.83
C MET A 76 3.36 5.53 5.40
N TRP A 77 2.40 4.65 5.25
CA TRP A 77 1.72 4.45 3.97
C TRP A 77 0.43 5.26 3.94
N PHE A 78 0.15 5.86 2.80
CA PHE A 78 -1.04 6.66 2.58
C PHE A 78 -1.77 6.17 1.35
N ASN A 79 -3.10 6.22 1.41
CA ASN A 79 -3.96 6.04 0.25
C ASN A 79 -4.34 7.40 -0.30
N ALA A 80 -4.18 7.60 -1.59
CA ALA A 80 -4.59 8.82 -2.26
C ALA A 80 -5.51 8.49 -3.42
N LEU A 81 -6.55 9.29 -3.57
CA LEU A 81 -7.47 9.23 -4.71
C LEU A 81 -7.30 10.51 -5.52
N VAL A 82 -6.95 10.34 -6.77
CA VAL A 82 -6.74 11.43 -7.72
C VAL A 82 -7.74 11.30 -8.86
N GLU A 83 -8.31 12.42 -9.26
CA GLU A 83 -9.24 12.47 -10.38
C GLU A 83 -8.69 13.42 -11.44
N SER A 84 -8.68 12.97 -12.68
CA SER A 84 -8.31 13.80 -13.82
C SER A 84 -9.41 13.79 -14.87
N ASN A 85 -9.48 14.85 -15.67
CA ASN A 85 -10.39 14.94 -16.79
C ASN A 85 -9.62 14.66 -18.07
N ALA A 86 -9.99 13.58 -18.75
CA ALA A 86 -9.46 13.29 -20.09
C ALA A 86 -10.55 13.54 -21.11
N GLN A 87 -10.24 14.34 -22.12
CA GLN A 87 -11.15 14.60 -23.22
C GLN A 87 -10.39 14.47 -24.54
N GLU A 88 -10.84 13.55 -25.36
CA GLU A 88 -10.40 13.49 -26.76
C GLU A 88 -11.30 14.38 -27.59
N GLU A 89 -10.77 14.89 -28.70
CA GLU A 89 -11.50 15.79 -29.59
C GLU A 89 -12.79 15.16 -30.08
N GLY A 90 -13.91 15.84 -29.81
CA GLY A 90 -15.25 15.37 -30.22
C GLY A 90 -15.92 14.42 -29.24
N GLU A 91 -15.27 14.08 -28.12
CA GLU A 91 -15.83 13.17 -27.11
C GLU A 91 -16.30 13.93 -25.86
N THR A 92 -17.22 13.28 -25.13
CA THR A 92 -17.66 13.76 -23.82
C THR A 92 -16.49 13.66 -22.83
N PRO A 93 -16.24 14.68 -21.98
CA PRO A 93 -15.21 14.58 -20.96
C PRO A 93 -15.41 13.37 -20.07
N LYS A 94 -14.34 12.61 -19.86
CA LYS A 94 -14.33 11.45 -18.98
C LYS A 94 -13.51 11.76 -17.75
N LYS A 95 -14.06 11.43 -16.58
CA LYS A 95 -13.33 11.48 -15.32
C LYS A 95 -12.59 10.17 -15.12
N ILE A 96 -11.29 10.28 -14.93
CA ILE A 96 -10.43 9.12 -14.65
C ILE A 96 -9.98 9.22 -13.20
N ARG A 97 -10.25 8.18 -12.44
CA ARG A 97 -9.82 8.08 -11.04
C ARG A 97 -8.66 7.11 -10.91
N MET A 98 -7.66 7.54 -10.16
CA MET A 98 -6.49 6.72 -9.86
C MET A 98 -6.35 6.57 -8.36
N SER A 99 -6.19 5.34 -7.91
CA SER A 99 -5.87 5.03 -6.52
C SER A 99 -4.37 4.84 -6.39
N LEU A 100 -3.76 5.57 -5.48
CA LEU A 100 -2.33 5.55 -5.25
C LEU A 100 -2.03 5.08 -3.83
N CYS A 101 -1.00 4.26 -3.70
CA CYS A 101 -0.46 3.86 -2.40
C CYS A 101 0.94 4.48 -2.30
N ILE A 102 1.14 5.35 -1.32
CA ILE A 102 2.34 6.20 -1.24
C ILE A 102 2.98 6.08 0.13
N GLU A 103 4.28 5.78 0.14
CA GLU A 103 5.10 5.84 1.34
C GLU A 103 5.65 7.26 1.50
N SER A 104 5.40 7.85 2.65
CA SER A 104 5.88 9.21 2.96
C SER A 104 6.11 9.37 4.45
N SER A 105 7.04 10.22 4.83
CA SER A 105 7.30 10.55 6.23
C SER A 105 6.15 11.37 6.84
N HIS A 106 5.45 12.16 6.04
CA HIS A 106 4.35 13.01 6.47
C HIS A 106 3.25 13.08 5.43
N ILE A 107 2.01 13.22 5.89
CA ILE A 107 0.85 13.38 5.01
C ILE A 107 0.97 14.62 4.12
N ASP A 108 1.61 15.67 4.61
CA ASP A 108 1.79 16.93 3.87
C ASP A 108 2.64 16.77 2.61
N LYS A 109 3.53 15.78 2.58
CA LYS A 109 4.40 15.50 1.44
C LYS A 109 3.73 14.70 0.33
N VAL A 110 2.59 14.08 0.62
CA VAL A 110 1.87 13.24 -0.35
C VAL A 110 1.47 14.03 -1.59
N SER A 111 0.95 15.23 -1.41
CA SER A 111 0.56 16.10 -2.52
C SER A 111 1.74 16.43 -3.45
N GLU A 112 2.91 16.69 -2.88
CA GLU A 112 4.13 16.97 -3.63
C GLU A 112 4.60 15.74 -4.41
N ILE A 113 4.56 14.57 -3.79
CA ILE A 113 4.92 13.30 -4.45
C ILE A 113 4.00 13.04 -5.64
N ILE A 114 2.71 13.28 -5.49
CA ILE A 114 1.73 13.11 -6.57
C ILE A 114 2.01 14.09 -7.70
N SER A 115 2.31 15.35 -7.36
CA SER A 115 2.66 16.39 -8.34
C SER A 115 3.88 15.97 -9.17
N ASP A 116 4.90 15.42 -8.54
CA ASP A 116 6.10 14.94 -9.22
C ASP A 116 5.80 13.75 -10.13
N LEU A 117 4.90 12.85 -9.72
CA LEU A 117 4.51 11.69 -10.51
C LEU A 117 3.74 12.08 -11.77
N ILE A 118 2.71 12.91 -11.61
CA ILE A 118 1.80 13.28 -12.70
C ILE A 118 2.42 14.38 -13.55
N GLY A 119 3.19 15.27 -12.92
CA GLY A 119 3.80 16.41 -13.59
C GLY A 119 2.75 17.38 -14.11
N ASN A 120 3.10 18.08 -15.20
CA ASN A 120 2.22 19.05 -15.84
C ASN A 120 1.47 18.46 -17.04
N SER A 121 1.53 17.15 -17.22
CA SER A 121 0.99 16.49 -18.40
C SER A 121 -0.54 16.43 -18.43
N LEU A 122 -1.19 16.39 -17.25
CA LEU A 122 -2.63 16.32 -17.12
C LEU A 122 -3.11 17.15 -15.94
N PRO A 123 -4.19 17.94 -16.12
CA PRO A 123 -4.87 18.54 -14.98
C PRO A 123 -5.45 17.44 -14.10
N TYR A 124 -5.23 17.54 -12.80
CA TYR A 124 -5.77 16.58 -11.85
C TYR A 124 -6.23 17.26 -10.56
N GLU A 125 -7.07 16.57 -9.83
CA GLU A 125 -7.54 16.99 -8.52
C GLU A 125 -7.25 15.89 -7.50
N LEU A 126 -6.65 16.26 -6.38
CA LEU A 126 -6.46 15.34 -5.26
C LEU A 126 -7.78 15.31 -4.47
N ILE A 127 -8.51 14.21 -4.57
CA ILE A 127 -9.83 14.09 -3.95
C ILE A 127 -9.73 13.72 -2.48
N LYS A 128 -8.84 12.80 -2.14
CA LYS A 128 -8.74 12.27 -0.79
C LYS A 128 -7.36 11.73 -0.52
N VAL A 129 -6.87 11.99 0.69
CA VAL A 129 -5.68 11.34 1.25
C VAL A 129 -6.05 10.80 2.61
N SER A 130 -5.70 9.55 2.88
CA SER A 130 -5.93 8.92 4.18
C SER A 130 -4.74 8.03 4.55
N VAL A 131 -4.56 7.82 5.84
CA VAL A 131 -3.54 6.90 6.34
C VAL A 131 -3.95 5.47 5.98
N SER A 132 -3.02 4.72 5.40
CA SER A 132 -3.21 3.30 5.09
C SER A 132 -2.80 2.44 6.28
N ASN A 133 -3.42 1.28 6.41
CA ASN A 133 -3.02 0.28 7.40
C ASN A 133 -1.88 -0.62 6.92
N ILE A 134 -1.31 -0.37 5.75
CA ILE A 134 -0.20 -1.16 5.23
C ILE A 134 1.03 -0.96 6.11
N PHE A 135 1.60 -2.08 6.54
CA PHE A 135 2.82 -2.11 7.34
C PHE A 135 4.07 -2.15 6.47
N TYR A 136 4.04 -2.96 5.42
CA TYR A 136 5.19 -3.16 4.55
C TYR A 136 4.75 -3.65 3.17
N VAL A 137 5.53 -3.34 2.14
CA VAL A 137 5.28 -3.80 0.78
C VAL A 137 6.31 -4.87 0.40
N ILE A 138 5.81 -6.04 0.05
CA ILE A 138 6.62 -7.19 -0.40
C ILE A 138 6.56 -7.22 -1.93
N GLN A 139 7.69 -7.12 -2.54
CA GLN A 139 7.82 -7.14 -3.99
C GLN A 139 8.15 -8.50 -4.56
#